data_5011562cc2c04b34702eca58486349a0
#
_entry.id   5011562cc2c04b34702eca58486349a0
#
_cell.length_a   1.000
_cell.length_b   1.000
_cell.length_c   1.000
_cell.angle_alpha   90.00
_cell.angle_beta   90.00
_cell.angle_gamma   90.00
#
_symmetry.space_group_name_H-M   'P 1'
#
loop_
_entity.id
_entity.type
_entity.pdbx_description
1 polymer ?
#
loop_
_entity_poly.entity_id
_entity_poly.type
_entity_poly.pdbx_seq_one_letter_code
_entity_poly.pdbx_strand_id
1 'polypeptide(L)'
;MNANDKQTKKITGYAPVNKLNMYYEIEGKGDPIVFIPPAFGISGNHTFPELTRSHSVISVDLQGNGRTADIPERPISIEQYAEDVVALLKYLKISKADFLGESYGGNTAAMIALRHPEVVRRVVTYSATFAPPPEPLNPETVHYDHTPTSETRDIAFQREMYKKVAPDPNYWPKIYQKVTSLQWKGFSNEELASLKAPILLIQGDHDFVRLEHSVETLKHLPNAELAVIPSGSHFAFLSEQERVIPIIKHFLEKSDKELPIAIANVGYHPGENR
;
A
#
# COMPACT_ATOMS: atom_id res chain seq x y z
N MET A 1 14.59 18.67 -26.57
CA MET A 1 15.52 17.93 -25.70
C MET A 1 16.08 18.93 -24.70
N ASN A 2 15.51 19.08 -23.53
CA ASN A 2 16.06 19.91 -22.46
C ASN A 2 16.68 18.99 -21.43
N ALA A 3 18.03 18.91 -21.49
CA ALA A 3 18.87 18.24 -20.53
C ALA A 3 18.94 19.06 -19.24
N ASN A 4 18.07 18.81 -18.29
CA ASN A 4 18.25 19.18 -16.89
C ASN A 4 17.32 18.37 -15.95
N ASP A 5 17.16 17.08 -16.21
CA ASP A 5 16.67 16.15 -15.20
C ASP A 5 17.84 15.86 -14.24
N LYS A 6 18.12 16.82 -13.32
CA LYS A 6 18.97 16.52 -12.17
C LYS A 6 18.21 15.51 -11.32
N GLN A 7 18.50 14.23 -11.54
CA GLN A 7 18.07 13.12 -10.71
C GLN A 7 18.25 13.55 -9.23
N THR A 8 17.16 13.73 -8.53
CA THR A 8 17.20 14.10 -7.11
C THR A 8 17.97 13.04 -6.38
N LYS A 9 18.97 13.42 -5.60
CA LYS A 9 19.84 12.50 -4.88
C LYS A 9 18.99 11.65 -3.94
N LYS A 10 18.97 10.34 -4.14
CA LYS A 10 18.33 9.37 -3.23
C LYS A 10 19.04 9.43 -1.86
N ILE A 11 18.27 9.58 -0.81
CA ILE A 11 18.73 9.49 0.59
C ILE A 11 18.31 8.12 1.10
N THR A 12 19.19 7.39 1.72
CA THR A 12 18.90 6.10 2.35
C THR A 12 19.33 6.12 3.80
N GLY A 13 18.65 5.38 4.65
CA GLY A 13 19.00 5.32 6.06
C GLY A 13 18.28 4.20 6.81
N TYR A 14 18.62 4.13 8.09
CA TYR A 14 17.98 3.25 9.05
C TYR A 14 17.42 4.06 10.21
N ALA A 15 16.20 3.77 10.61
CA ALA A 15 15.53 4.41 11.74
C ALA A 15 15.36 3.40 12.90
N PRO A 16 15.84 3.71 14.11
CA PRO A 16 15.62 2.87 15.29
C PRO A 16 14.19 3.10 15.81
N VAL A 17 13.24 2.31 15.31
CA VAL A 17 11.82 2.42 15.63
C VAL A 17 11.28 1.10 16.19
N ASN A 18 10.56 1.12 17.32
CA ASN A 18 9.88 -0.05 17.90
C ASN A 18 10.76 -1.32 17.95
N LYS A 19 12.02 -1.19 18.34
CA LYS A 19 13.05 -2.26 18.35
C LYS A 19 13.49 -2.76 16.98
N LEU A 20 13.03 -2.15 15.86
CA LEU A 20 13.55 -2.35 14.52
C LEU A 20 14.67 -1.35 14.23
N ASN A 21 15.57 -1.74 13.35
CA ASN A 21 16.39 -0.82 12.57
C ASN A 21 15.79 -0.76 11.17
N MET A 22 14.73 0.06 11.00
CA MET A 22 13.89 0.10 9.82
C MET A 22 14.59 0.84 8.69
N TYR A 23 14.80 0.17 7.56
CA TYR A 23 15.38 0.78 6.37
C TYR A 23 14.34 1.64 5.65
N TYR A 24 14.80 2.78 5.14
CA TYR A 24 14.00 3.66 4.31
C TYR A 24 14.84 4.32 3.21
N GLU A 25 14.16 4.73 2.14
CA GLU A 25 14.71 5.52 1.04
C GLU A 25 13.84 6.77 0.84
N ILE A 26 14.45 7.91 0.55
CA ILE A 26 13.74 9.16 0.24
C ILE A 26 14.24 9.68 -1.10
N GLU A 27 13.30 9.93 -2.01
CA GLU A 27 13.56 10.54 -3.31
C GLU A 27 12.61 11.70 -3.57
N GLY A 28 13.06 12.71 -4.28
CA GLY A 28 12.24 13.87 -4.62
C GLY A 28 12.22 14.93 -3.53
N LYS A 29 11.35 15.92 -3.71
CA LYS A 29 11.14 17.05 -2.79
C LYS A 29 9.69 17.50 -2.88
N GLY A 30 9.17 18.06 -1.82
CA GLY A 30 7.78 18.51 -1.71
C GLY A 30 7.05 17.77 -0.62
N ASP A 31 5.74 17.70 -0.73
CA ASP A 31 4.89 17.02 0.23
C ASP A 31 5.24 15.54 0.34
N PRO A 32 5.29 14.97 1.57
CA PRO A 32 5.70 13.59 1.75
C PRO A 32 4.61 12.61 1.33
N ILE A 33 5.03 11.59 0.56
CA ILE A 33 4.27 10.37 0.28
C ILE A 33 5.03 9.20 0.89
N VAL A 34 4.40 8.40 1.73
CA VAL A 34 4.96 7.16 2.24
C VAL A 34 4.50 6.01 1.36
N PHE A 35 5.42 5.37 0.66
CA PHE A 35 5.16 4.14 -0.07
C PHE A 35 5.40 2.93 0.82
N ILE A 36 4.36 2.11 0.98
CA ILE A 36 4.38 0.87 1.75
C ILE A 36 4.24 -0.30 0.78
N PRO A 37 5.29 -1.13 0.63
CA PRO A 37 5.29 -2.22 -0.34
C PRO A 37 4.38 -3.38 0.07
N PRO A 38 4.07 -4.29 -0.87
CA PRO A 38 3.29 -5.50 -0.60
C PRO A 38 4.05 -6.50 0.29
N ALA A 39 3.40 -7.62 0.58
CA ALA A 39 4.06 -8.75 1.23
C ALA A 39 5.36 -9.12 0.51
N PHE A 40 6.45 -9.31 1.26
CA PHE A 40 7.81 -9.55 0.74
C PHE A 40 8.38 -8.43 -0.12
N GLY A 41 7.68 -7.30 -0.23
CA GLY A 41 8.11 -6.17 -1.03
C GLY A 41 9.34 -5.47 -0.46
N ILE A 42 10.11 -4.84 -1.35
CA ILE A 42 11.36 -4.15 -1.05
C ILE A 42 11.28 -2.73 -1.62
N SER A 43 11.65 -1.73 -0.83
CA SER A 43 11.60 -0.31 -1.23
C SER A 43 12.29 -0.02 -2.56
N GLY A 44 13.44 -0.61 -2.78
CA GLY A 44 14.25 -0.38 -3.99
C GLY A 44 13.69 -0.97 -5.29
N ASN A 45 12.64 -1.79 -5.23
CA ASN A 45 12.01 -2.38 -6.42
C ASN A 45 10.98 -1.45 -7.07
N HIS A 46 10.57 -0.39 -6.37
CA HIS A 46 9.60 0.57 -6.84
C HIS A 46 10.28 1.93 -7.04
N THR A 47 10.15 2.48 -8.22
CA THR A 47 10.60 3.84 -8.53
C THR A 47 9.40 4.65 -9.01
N PHE A 48 9.33 5.91 -8.60
CA PHE A 48 8.19 6.78 -8.90
C PHE A 48 8.64 8.10 -9.50
N PRO A 49 9.28 8.09 -10.69
CA PRO A 49 9.92 9.28 -11.25
C PRO A 49 8.95 10.44 -11.48
N GLU A 50 7.68 10.16 -11.75
CA GLU A 50 6.67 11.20 -11.92
C GLU A 50 6.20 11.81 -10.59
N LEU A 51 6.10 11.01 -9.53
CA LEU A 51 5.75 11.51 -8.20
C LEU A 51 6.91 12.27 -7.58
N THR A 52 8.15 11.82 -7.76
CA THR A 52 9.34 12.47 -7.18
C THR A 52 9.67 13.84 -7.78
N ARG A 53 9.03 14.23 -8.90
CA ARG A 53 9.14 15.57 -9.45
C ARG A 53 8.47 16.64 -8.57
N SER A 54 7.41 16.28 -7.86
CA SER A 54 6.59 17.20 -7.05
C SER A 54 6.43 16.79 -5.58
N HIS A 55 6.81 15.56 -5.23
CA HIS A 55 6.67 15.02 -3.89
C HIS A 55 7.98 14.42 -3.38
N SER A 56 8.09 14.34 -2.06
CA SER A 56 9.12 13.57 -1.37
C SER A 56 8.59 12.16 -1.11
N VAL A 57 9.00 11.19 -1.92
CA VAL A 57 8.57 9.79 -1.77
C VAL A 57 9.49 9.06 -0.80
N ILE A 58 8.91 8.53 0.27
CA ILE A 58 9.56 7.77 1.34
C ILE A 58 9.15 6.32 1.19
N SER A 59 10.03 5.48 0.68
CA SER A 59 9.80 4.04 0.54
C SER A 59 10.42 3.30 1.73
N VAL A 60 9.71 2.31 2.28
CA VAL A 60 10.11 1.61 3.50
C VAL A 60 10.29 0.11 3.27
N ASP A 61 11.22 -0.51 3.98
CA ASP A 61 11.27 -1.96 4.13
C ASP A 61 10.65 -2.33 5.48
N LEU A 62 9.52 -3.04 5.46
CA LEU A 62 8.82 -3.46 6.68
C LEU A 62 9.59 -4.53 7.44
N GLN A 63 9.21 -4.85 8.70
CA GLN A 63 9.83 -5.92 9.47
C GLN A 63 10.00 -7.19 8.66
N GLY A 64 11.21 -7.70 8.59
CA GLY A 64 11.54 -8.94 7.89
C GLY A 64 11.55 -8.84 6.37
N ASN A 65 11.36 -7.65 5.78
CA ASN A 65 11.42 -7.45 4.35
C ASN A 65 12.65 -6.63 3.97
N GLY A 66 13.19 -6.90 2.79
CA GLY A 66 14.30 -6.14 2.24
C GLY A 66 15.49 -6.06 3.19
N ARG A 67 15.90 -4.84 3.53
CA ARG A 67 17.06 -4.52 4.37
C ARG A 67 16.71 -4.41 5.86
N THR A 68 15.41 -4.48 6.22
CA THR A 68 14.96 -4.47 7.60
C THR A 68 14.93 -5.89 8.15
N ALA A 69 15.78 -6.15 9.18
CA ALA A 69 15.79 -7.44 9.84
C ALA A 69 14.43 -7.77 10.49
N ASP A 70 14.15 -9.05 10.64
CA ASP A 70 13.02 -9.53 11.44
C ASP A 70 13.35 -9.45 12.94
N ILE A 71 12.32 -9.33 13.76
CA ILE A 71 12.36 -9.59 15.20
C ILE A 71 11.75 -10.99 15.41
N PRO A 72 12.55 -12.04 15.72
CA PRO A 72 12.08 -13.42 15.70
C PRO A 72 10.84 -13.67 16.58
N GLU A 73 10.77 -13.06 17.76
CA GLU A 73 9.70 -13.24 18.75
C GLU A 73 8.48 -12.38 18.49
N ARG A 74 8.59 -11.37 17.59
CA ARG A 74 7.49 -10.47 17.26
C ARG A 74 6.72 -11.01 16.04
N PRO A 75 5.44 -11.33 16.18
CA PRO A 75 4.63 -11.75 15.03
C PRO A 75 4.53 -10.61 14.01
N ILE A 76 4.26 -10.98 12.76
CA ILE A 76 3.92 -10.01 11.71
C ILE A 76 2.42 -9.75 11.79
N SER A 77 2.02 -8.50 11.82
CA SER A 77 0.63 -8.06 11.70
C SER A 77 0.54 -6.71 10.99
N ILE A 78 -0.60 -6.43 10.37
CA ILE A 78 -0.87 -5.15 9.70
C ILE A 78 -0.83 -4.00 10.71
N GLU A 79 -1.36 -4.22 11.92
CA GLU A 79 -1.36 -3.24 13.00
C GLU A 79 0.06 -2.87 13.42
N GLN A 80 0.95 -3.88 13.55
CA GLN A 80 2.33 -3.62 13.93
C GLN A 80 3.09 -2.90 12.82
N TYR A 81 2.85 -3.25 11.56
CA TYR A 81 3.41 -2.52 10.44
C TYR A 81 2.98 -1.05 10.44
N ALA A 82 1.70 -0.78 10.76
CA ALA A 82 1.20 0.59 10.88
C ALA A 82 1.93 1.37 11.99
N GLU A 83 2.09 0.80 13.19
CA GLU A 83 2.83 1.43 14.29
C GLU A 83 4.30 1.70 13.94
N ASP A 84 4.95 0.78 13.21
CA ASP A 84 6.35 0.93 12.81
C ASP A 84 6.52 2.08 11.79
N VAL A 85 5.60 2.20 10.83
CA VAL A 85 5.61 3.28 9.84
C VAL A 85 5.32 4.64 10.50
N VAL A 86 4.37 4.71 11.43
CA VAL A 86 4.10 5.94 12.19
C VAL A 86 5.30 6.35 13.04
N ALA A 87 5.98 5.38 13.67
CA ALA A 87 7.21 5.66 14.40
C ALA A 87 8.34 6.18 13.49
N LEU A 88 8.42 5.69 12.23
CA LEU A 88 9.34 6.23 11.23
C LEU A 88 9.03 7.70 10.90
N LEU A 89 7.75 8.06 10.69
CA LEU A 89 7.38 9.46 10.45
C LEU A 89 7.83 10.36 11.60
N LYS A 90 7.61 9.90 12.84
CA LYS A 90 8.06 10.64 14.03
C LYS A 90 9.58 10.81 14.05
N TYR A 91 10.34 9.74 13.74
CA TYR A 91 11.80 9.79 13.64
C TYR A 91 12.26 10.80 12.57
N LEU A 92 11.62 10.81 11.40
CA LEU A 92 11.90 11.73 10.30
C LEU A 92 11.34 13.15 10.53
N LYS A 93 10.64 13.39 11.66
CA LYS A 93 9.97 14.67 12.00
C LYS A 93 8.94 15.10 10.96
N ILE A 94 8.24 14.14 10.38
CA ILE A 94 7.15 14.35 9.43
C ILE A 94 5.83 14.28 10.21
N SER A 95 5.12 15.39 10.26
CA SER A 95 3.87 15.48 11.02
C SER A 95 2.67 14.93 10.26
N LYS A 96 2.69 14.97 8.91
CA LYS A 96 1.58 14.52 8.08
C LYS A 96 2.08 14.11 6.70
N ALA A 97 1.52 13.02 6.14
CA ALA A 97 1.91 12.48 4.83
C ALA A 97 0.69 11.93 4.08
N ASP A 98 0.84 11.75 2.77
CA ASP A 98 0.02 10.84 1.99
C ASP A 98 0.58 9.43 2.09
N PHE A 99 -0.28 8.43 2.02
CA PHE A 99 0.12 7.03 2.07
C PHE A 99 -0.26 6.33 0.78
N LEU A 100 0.67 5.64 0.19
CA LEU A 100 0.51 4.82 -1.01
C LEU A 100 0.92 3.39 -0.68
N GLY A 101 -0.02 2.47 -0.70
CA GLY A 101 0.25 1.08 -0.32
C GLY A 101 -0.25 0.08 -1.35
N GLU A 102 0.54 -0.96 -1.58
CA GLU A 102 0.18 -2.08 -2.45
C GLU A 102 -0.11 -3.32 -1.60
N SER A 103 -1.24 -4.01 -1.85
CA SER A 103 -1.60 -5.24 -1.16
C SER A 103 -1.55 -5.08 0.38
N TYR A 104 -0.71 -5.82 1.12
CA TYR A 104 -0.50 -5.62 2.56
C TYR A 104 -0.05 -4.21 2.91
N GLY A 105 0.67 -3.53 2.02
CA GLY A 105 0.99 -2.11 2.19
C GLY A 105 -0.25 -1.22 2.14
N GLY A 106 -1.23 -1.54 1.31
CA GLY A 106 -2.52 -0.86 1.26
C GLY A 106 -3.34 -1.08 2.53
N ASN A 107 -3.36 -2.32 3.04
CA ASN A 107 -3.98 -2.64 4.34
C ASN A 107 -3.32 -1.84 5.47
N THR A 108 -1.98 -1.76 5.44
CA THR A 108 -1.20 -1.00 6.43
C THR A 108 -1.50 0.50 6.34
N ALA A 109 -1.60 1.07 5.15
CA ALA A 109 -1.95 2.47 4.94
C ALA A 109 -3.36 2.80 5.48
N ALA A 110 -4.35 1.93 5.23
CA ALA A 110 -5.69 2.07 5.78
C ALA A 110 -5.71 1.90 7.32
N MET A 111 -4.90 0.98 7.86
CA MET A 111 -4.75 0.81 9.32
C MET A 111 -4.12 2.05 9.98
N ILE A 112 -3.16 2.70 9.31
CA ILE A 112 -2.61 3.99 9.78
C ILE A 112 -3.73 5.04 9.81
N ALA A 113 -4.56 5.12 8.76
CA ALA A 113 -5.66 6.08 8.71
C ALA A 113 -6.72 5.84 9.80
N LEU A 114 -6.93 4.58 10.20
CA LEU A 114 -7.84 4.22 11.28
C LEU A 114 -7.27 4.62 12.66
N ARG A 115 -6.02 4.31 12.92
CA ARG A 115 -5.42 4.42 14.26
C ARG A 115 -4.73 5.74 14.53
N HIS A 116 -4.24 6.40 13.47
CA HIS A 116 -3.44 7.62 13.50
C HIS A 116 -3.92 8.64 12.47
N PRO A 117 -5.23 9.02 12.46
CA PRO A 117 -5.77 9.93 11.45
C PRO A 117 -5.07 11.29 11.41
N GLU A 118 -4.43 11.70 12.51
CA GLU A 118 -3.71 12.98 12.62
C GLU A 118 -2.50 13.07 11.70
N VAL A 119 -1.86 11.93 11.35
CA VAL A 119 -0.69 11.92 10.47
C VAL A 119 -1.04 11.71 8.99
N VAL A 120 -2.32 11.48 8.66
CA VAL A 120 -2.76 11.11 7.32
C VAL A 120 -3.40 12.28 6.60
N ARG A 121 -2.92 12.62 5.38
CA ARG A 121 -3.60 13.52 4.45
C ARG A 121 -4.57 12.73 3.56
N ARG A 122 -4.06 11.78 2.79
CA ARG A 122 -4.79 10.92 1.86
C ARG A 122 -4.22 9.52 1.89
N VAL A 123 -5.02 8.56 1.48
CA VAL A 123 -4.61 7.16 1.32
C VAL A 123 -4.89 6.71 -0.10
N VAL A 124 -3.92 6.05 -0.72
CA VAL A 124 -4.08 5.32 -1.97
C VAL A 124 -3.75 3.86 -1.71
N THR A 125 -4.66 2.97 -2.07
CA THR A 125 -4.41 1.52 -1.98
C THR A 125 -4.48 0.90 -3.37
N TYR A 126 -3.52 0.05 -3.68
CA TYR A 126 -3.58 -0.81 -4.85
C TYR A 126 -3.78 -2.27 -4.42
N SER A 127 -4.87 -2.89 -4.89
CA SER A 127 -5.17 -4.31 -4.64
C SER A 127 -5.14 -4.73 -3.17
N ALA A 128 -5.60 -3.87 -2.27
CA ALA A 128 -5.71 -4.17 -0.84
C ALA A 128 -6.99 -4.94 -0.51
N THR A 129 -6.95 -5.76 0.54
CA THR A 129 -8.10 -6.52 1.03
C THR A 129 -8.59 -5.95 2.35
N PHE A 130 -9.83 -5.49 2.41
CA PHE A 130 -10.41 -4.86 3.59
C PHE A 130 -11.20 -5.85 4.48
N ALA A 131 -11.41 -7.08 4.01
CA ALA A 131 -12.00 -8.18 4.75
C ALA A 131 -11.00 -9.33 4.96
N PRO A 132 -11.26 -10.25 5.89
CA PRO A 132 -10.38 -11.40 6.10
C PRO A 132 -10.46 -12.40 4.93
N PRO A 133 -9.32 -13.01 4.53
CA PRO A 133 -9.36 -14.12 3.58
C PRO A 133 -10.20 -15.30 4.10
N PRO A 134 -10.88 -16.07 3.22
CA PRO A 134 -10.81 -16.02 1.76
C PRO A 134 -11.83 -15.07 1.10
N GLU A 135 -12.66 -14.35 1.87
CA GLU A 135 -13.80 -13.58 1.36
C GLU A 135 -13.42 -12.62 0.21
N PRO A 136 -12.34 -11.79 0.32
CA PRO A 136 -12.01 -10.83 -0.74
C PRO A 136 -11.38 -11.47 -1.97
N LEU A 137 -11.08 -12.78 -1.96
CA LEU A 137 -10.33 -13.43 -3.01
C LEU A 137 -11.25 -14.08 -4.06
N ASN A 138 -10.81 -14.08 -5.31
CA ASN A 138 -11.50 -14.79 -6.36
C ASN A 138 -11.40 -16.31 -6.11
N PRO A 139 -12.54 -17.04 -5.97
CA PRO A 139 -12.53 -18.47 -5.68
C PRO A 139 -11.74 -19.32 -6.68
N GLU A 140 -11.64 -18.88 -7.94
CA GLU A 140 -10.87 -19.57 -8.98
C GLU A 140 -9.36 -19.44 -8.77
N THR A 141 -8.92 -18.43 -8.00
CA THR A 141 -7.49 -18.17 -7.71
C THR A 141 -7.06 -18.66 -6.33
N VAL A 142 -8.01 -19.05 -5.47
CA VAL A 142 -7.76 -19.54 -4.09
C VAL A 142 -7.11 -20.93 -4.06
N HIS A 143 -6.86 -21.56 -5.18
CA HIS A 143 -6.04 -22.78 -5.27
C HIS A 143 -4.54 -22.54 -5.01
N TYR A 144 -4.21 -21.48 -4.24
CA TYR A 144 -2.89 -21.36 -3.66
C TYR A 144 -2.70 -22.50 -2.66
N ASP A 145 -2.00 -23.52 -3.11
CA ASP A 145 -1.44 -24.49 -2.21
C ASP A 145 -0.35 -23.77 -1.37
N HIS A 146 -0.77 -23.31 -0.19
CA HIS A 146 0.12 -22.66 0.77
C HIS A 146 1.09 -23.66 1.43
N THR A 147 1.24 -24.86 0.87
CA THR A 147 2.29 -25.75 1.36
C THR A 147 3.65 -25.12 1.03
N PRO A 148 4.59 -25.12 1.98
CA PRO A 148 5.93 -24.57 1.78
C PRO A 148 6.71 -25.20 0.61
N THR A 149 6.14 -26.24 -0.01
CA THR A 149 6.72 -27.01 -1.12
C THR A 149 6.29 -26.50 -2.51
N SER A 150 5.20 -25.72 -2.62
CA SER A 150 4.72 -25.18 -3.91
C SER A 150 5.10 -23.70 -4.05
N GLU A 151 6.36 -23.45 -4.34
CA GLU A 151 6.83 -22.09 -4.60
C GLU A 151 6.37 -21.63 -5.98
N THR A 152 5.44 -20.67 -6.03
CA THR A 152 5.05 -20.03 -7.29
C THR A 152 6.22 -19.26 -7.91
N ARG A 153 6.14 -18.98 -9.22
CA ARG A 153 7.16 -18.18 -9.91
C ARG A 153 7.40 -16.82 -9.25
N ASP A 154 6.32 -16.22 -8.74
CA ASP A 154 6.39 -14.89 -8.10
C ASP A 154 7.07 -14.96 -6.72
N ILE A 155 6.80 -16.01 -5.95
CA ILE A 155 7.48 -16.24 -4.66
C ILE A 155 8.96 -16.53 -4.88
N ALA A 156 9.31 -17.31 -5.90
CA ALA A 156 10.69 -17.58 -6.25
C ALA A 156 11.43 -16.28 -6.63
N PHE A 157 10.79 -15.39 -7.41
CA PHE A 157 11.35 -14.09 -7.75
C PHE A 157 11.56 -13.22 -6.49
N GLN A 158 10.57 -13.14 -5.60
CA GLN A 158 10.67 -12.38 -4.34
C GLN A 158 11.77 -12.91 -3.44
N ARG A 159 11.91 -14.24 -3.34
CA ARG A 159 13.03 -14.87 -2.61
C ARG A 159 14.39 -14.44 -3.14
N GLU A 160 14.58 -14.46 -4.46
CA GLU A 160 15.84 -14.07 -5.06
C GLU A 160 16.13 -12.57 -4.86
N MET A 161 15.11 -11.74 -4.89
CA MET A 161 15.25 -10.31 -4.57
C MET A 161 15.58 -10.08 -3.09
N TYR A 162 14.91 -10.81 -2.18
CA TYR A 162 15.21 -10.79 -0.76
C TYR A 162 16.67 -11.13 -0.48
N LYS A 163 17.17 -12.24 -1.04
CA LYS A 163 18.56 -12.70 -0.85
C LYS A 163 19.61 -11.66 -1.24
N LYS A 164 19.31 -10.78 -2.19
CA LYS A 164 20.26 -9.75 -2.64
C LYS A 164 20.48 -8.63 -1.64
N VAL A 165 19.50 -8.35 -0.77
CA VAL A 165 19.51 -7.15 0.07
C VAL A 165 19.30 -7.42 1.55
N ALA A 166 18.76 -8.58 1.93
CA ALA A 166 18.46 -8.92 3.31
C ALA A 166 19.72 -9.00 4.18
N PRO A 167 19.65 -8.59 5.46
CA PRO A 167 20.75 -8.73 6.39
C PRO A 167 21.22 -10.18 6.57
N ASP A 168 20.31 -11.14 6.52
CA ASP A 168 20.59 -12.58 6.45
C ASP A 168 19.83 -13.20 5.28
N PRO A 169 20.50 -13.50 4.17
CA PRO A 169 19.89 -14.13 3.00
C PRO A 169 19.27 -15.51 3.27
N ASN A 170 19.73 -16.20 4.31
CA ASN A 170 19.25 -17.53 4.67
C ASN A 170 17.99 -17.51 5.54
N TYR A 171 17.55 -16.32 5.98
CA TYR A 171 16.38 -16.16 6.84
C TYR A 171 15.05 -16.28 6.08
N TRP A 172 15.08 -16.34 4.74
CA TRP A 172 13.89 -16.42 3.89
C TRP A 172 12.84 -17.45 4.33
N PRO A 173 13.18 -18.72 4.66
CA PRO A 173 12.16 -19.69 5.06
C PRO A 173 11.37 -19.27 6.29
N LYS A 174 12.02 -18.60 7.25
CA LYS A 174 11.37 -18.10 8.48
C LYS A 174 10.46 -16.92 8.19
N ILE A 175 10.93 -15.95 7.40
CA ILE A 175 10.09 -14.80 7.05
C ILE A 175 8.92 -15.20 6.16
N TYR A 176 9.13 -16.13 5.22
CA TYR A 176 8.07 -16.69 4.41
C TYR A 176 6.98 -17.31 5.29
N GLN A 177 7.34 -18.17 6.24
CA GLN A 177 6.41 -18.77 7.18
C GLN A 177 5.66 -17.71 8.00
N LYS A 178 6.36 -16.70 8.53
CA LYS A 178 5.72 -15.63 9.35
C LYS A 178 4.72 -14.81 8.55
N VAL A 179 5.08 -14.42 7.33
CA VAL A 179 4.20 -13.62 6.46
C VAL A 179 2.99 -14.42 6.00
N THR A 180 3.18 -15.68 5.57
CA THR A 180 2.07 -16.54 5.13
C THR A 180 1.17 -17.00 6.29
N SER A 181 1.65 -16.95 7.52
CA SER A 181 0.85 -17.22 8.74
C SER A 181 0.15 -15.99 9.30
N LEU A 182 0.27 -14.83 8.64
CA LEU A 182 -0.38 -13.59 9.08
C LEU A 182 -1.90 -13.77 9.08
N GLN A 183 -2.53 -13.51 10.23
CA GLN A 183 -3.98 -13.56 10.39
C GLN A 183 -4.57 -12.17 10.21
N TRP A 184 -4.89 -11.82 8.95
CA TRP A 184 -5.57 -10.57 8.66
C TRP A 184 -7.06 -10.68 8.98
N LYS A 185 -7.55 -9.84 9.88
CA LYS A 185 -8.95 -9.85 10.34
C LYS A 185 -9.86 -8.93 9.52
N GLY A 186 -9.29 -8.14 8.61
CA GLY A 186 -10.04 -7.10 7.91
C GLY A 186 -10.41 -5.93 8.81
N PHE A 187 -11.27 -5.08 8.28
CA PHE A 187 -11.91 -3.98 8.99
C PHE A 187 -13.40 -4.29 9.17
N SER A 188 -13.98 -3.91 10.30
CA SER A 188 -15.44 -3.91 10.45
C SER A 188 -16.06 -2.78 9.62
N ASN A 189 -17.37 -2.86 9.36
CA ASN A 189 -18.09 -1.79 8.66
C ASN A 189 -18.04 -0.48 9.43
N GLU A 190 -18.05 -0.53 10.77
CA GLU A 190 -17.95 0.63 11.66
C GLU A 190 -16.56 1.26 11.57
N GLU A 191 -15.51 0.45 11.50
CA GLU A 191 -14.14 0.92 11.31
C GLU A 191 -13.99 1.59 9.93
N LEU A 192 -14.50 0.98 8.85
CA LEU A 192 -14.51 1.59 7.52
C LEU A 192 -15.27 2.92 7.51
N ALA A 193 -16.45 2.98 8.12
CA ALA A 193 -17.26 4.21 8.23
C ALA A 193 -16.58 5.31 9.07
N SER A 194 -15.63 4.94 9.93
CA SER A 194 -14.87 5.89 10.75
C SER A 194 -13.65 6.51 10.04
N LEU A 195 -13.24 5.97 8.89
CA LEU A 195 -12.11 6.46 8.10
C LEU A 195 -12.47 7.79 7.44
N LYS A 196 -11.94 8.89 7.98
CA LYS A 196 -12.25 10.25 7.51
C LYS A 196 -11.32 10.75 6.40
N ALA A 197 -10.12 10.22 6.35
CA ALA A 197 -9.17 10.59 5.29
C ALA A 197 -9.72 10.21 3.91
N PRO A 198 -9.51 11.03 2.88
CA PRO A 198 -9.82 10.64 1.51
C PRO A 198 -9.04 9.40 1.11
N ILE A 199 -9.74 8.42 0.50
CA ILE A 199 -9.17 7.13 0.10
C ILE A 199 -9.40 6.90 -1.39
N LEU A 200 -8.36 6.56 -2.13
CA LEU A 200 -8.46 6.05 -3.49
C LEU A 200 -8.19 4.54 -3.46
N LEU A 201 -9.20 3.75 -3.81
CA LEU A 201 -9.05 2.33 -4.06
C LEU A 201 -8.69 2.15 -5.53
N ILE A 202 -7.59 1.44 -5.81
CA ILE A 202 -7.21 1.06 -7.18
C ILE A 202 -7.12 -0.45 -7.25
N GLN A 203 -7.66 -1.03 -8.32
CA GLN A 203 -7.62 -2.46 -8.55
C GLN A 203 -7.59 -2.79 -10.04
N GLY A 204 -6.91 -3.86 -10.41
CA GLY A 204 -7.02 -4.44 -11.74
C GLY A 204 -8.28 -5.31 -11.87
N ASP A 205 -8.89 -5.35 -13.05
CA ASP A 205 -10.06 -6.21 -13.33
C ASP A 205 -9.69 -7.70 -13.53
N HIS A 206 -8.39 -8.01 -13.63
CA HIS A 206 -7.82 -9.36 -13.67
C HIS A 206 -6.99 -9.68 -12.41
N ASP A 207 -7.36 -9.07 -11.28
CA ASP A 207 -6.74 -9.31 -9.98
C ASP A 207 -7.29 -10.60 -9.34
N PHE A 208 -6.53 -11.21 -8.46
CA PHE A 208 -7.04 -12.29 -7.62
C PHE A 208 -7.90 -11.77 -6.45
N VAL A 209 -7.85 -10.49 -6.13
CA VAL A 209 -8.84 -9.81 -5.29
C VAL A 209 -10.07 -9.56 -6.15
N ARG A 210 -11.27 -9.95 -5.67
CA ARG A 210 -12.53 -9.75 -6.41
C ARG A 210 -12.85 -8.26 -6.56
N LEU A 211 -13.30 -7.87 -7.75
CA LEU A 211 -13.72 -6.48 -7.97
C LEU A 211 -14.92 -6.09 -7.09
N GLU A 212 -15.82 -7.04 -6.86
CA GLU A 212 -16.97 -6.88 -5.98
C GLU A 212 -16.54 -6.49 -4.56
N HIS A 213 -15.41 -7.03 -4.07
CA HIS A 213 -14.87 -6.65 -2.76
C HIS A 213 -14.49 -5.17 -2.70
N SER A 214 -13.86 -4.62 -3.72
CA SER A 214 -13.54 -3.18 -3.79
C SER A 214 -14.82 -2.33 -3.86
N VAL A 215 -15.84 -2.78 -4.60
CA VAL A 215 -17.15 -2.11 -4.68
C VAL A 215 -17.87 -2.15 -3.32
N GLU A 216 -17.86 -3.29 -2.62
CA GLU A 216 -18.44 -3.40 -1.28
C GLU A 216 -17.72 -2.49 -0.28
N THR A 217 -16.38 -2.51 -0.30
CA THR A 217 -15.56 -1.64 0.56
C THR A 217 -15.90 -0.16 0.33
N LEU A 218 -16.01 0.26 -0.95
CA LEU A 218 -16.36 1.63 -1.31
C LEU A 218 -17.67 2.11 -0.67
N LYS A 219 -18.68 1.23 -0.55
CA LYS A 219 -19.99 1.58 0.04
C LYS A 219 -19.90 1.94 1.52
N HIS A 220 -18.90 1.43 2.23
CA HIS A 220 -18.70 1.66 3.66
C HIS A 220 -17.78 2.84 3.96
N LEU A 221 -17.01 3.31 2.97
CA LEU A 221 -16.06 4.41 3.14
C LEU A 221 -16.75 5.77 2.88
N PRO A 222 -16.68 6.75 3.81
CA PRO A 222 -17.38 8.03 3.65
C PRO A 222 -16.78 8.94 2.57
N ASN A 223 -15.45 8.85 2.33
CA ASN A 223 -14.71 9.71 1.43
C ASN A 223 -13.79 8.86 0.54
N ALA A 224 -14.36 8.06 -0.36
CA ALA A 224 -13.57 7.19 -1.20
C ALA A 224 -13.91 7.27 -2.69
N GLU A 225 -12.92 6.98 -3.51
CA GLU A 225 -13.02 6.82 -4.95
C GLU A 225 -12.52 5.42 -5.33
N LEU A 226 -13.03 4.87 -6.43
CA LEU A 226 -12.58 3.59 -6.98
C LEU A 226 -12.12 3.80 -8.42
N ALA A 227 -10.90 3.36 -8.71
CA ALA A 227 -10.37 3.25 -10.06
C ALA A 227 -10.10 1.79 -10.41
N VAL A 228 -10.63 1.35 -11.55
CA VAL A 228 -10.39 0.01 -12.08
C VAL A 228 -9.46 0.10 -13.27
N ILE A 229 -8.38 -0.68 -13.26
CA ILE A 229 -7.39 -0.72 -14.34
C ILE A 229 -7.77 -1.86 -15.29
N PRO A 230 -8.20 -1.56 -16.53
CA PRO A 230 -8.58 -2.58 -17.49
C PRO A 230 -7.41 -3.51 -17.81
N SER A 231 -7.64 -4.82 -17.81
CA SER A 231 -6.63 -5.88 -17.97
C SER A 231 -5.51 -5.85 -16.92
N GLY A 232 -5.68 -5.09 -15.84
CA GLY A 232 -4.71 -4.99 -14.75
C GLY A 232 -4.75 -6.22 -13.85
N SER A 233 -3.58 -6.78 -13.54
CA SER A 233 -3.40 -7.83 -12.55
C SER A 233 -3.07 -7.26 -11.17
N HIS A 234 -2.89 -8.12 -10.18
CA HIS A 234 -2.40 -7.73 -8.84
C HIS A 234 -1.06 -6.98 -8.89
N PHE A 235 -0.26 -7.22 -9.93
CA PHE A 235 1.07 -6.67 -10.12
C PHE A 235 1.13 -5.49 -11.10
N ALA A 236 -0.01 -5.01 -11.61
CA ALA A 236 -0.04 -3.92 -12.60
C ALA A 236 0.53 -2.61 -12.04
N PHE A 237 0.53 -2.41 -10.74
CA PHE A 237 1.19 -1.27 -10.10
C PHE A 237 2.70 -1.20 -10.40
N LEU A 238 3.36 -2.35 -10.54
CA LEU A 238 4.76 -2.43 -10.94
C LEU A 238 4.97 -2.39 -12.46
N SER A 239 4.15 -3.15 -13.18
CA SER A 239 4.33 -3.37 -14.62
C SER A 239 3.70 -2.31 -15.51
N GLU A 240 2.73 -1.53 -15.01
CA GLU A 240 1.90 -0.61 -15.79
C GLU A 240 1.79 0.77 -15.12
N GLN A 241 2.89 1.27 -14.60
CA GLN A 241 2.92 2.55 -13.88
C GLN A 241 2.40 3.72 -14.71
N GLU A 242 2.64 3.73 -16.02
CA GLU A 242 2.15 4.75 -16.95
C GLU A 242 0.61 4.87 -16.97
N ARG A 243 -0.11 3.83 -16.55
CA ARG A 243 -1.58 3.83 -16.44
C ARG A 243 -2.05 4.19 -15.04
N VAL A 244 -1.31 3.80 -14.02
CA VAL A 244 -1.70 3.92 -12.61
C VAL A 244 -1.27 5.26 -12.01
N ILE A 245 -0.04 5.71 -12.26
CA ILE A 245 0.51 6.92 -11.64
C ILE A 245 -0.27 8.20 -11.98
N PRO A 246 -0.77 8.41 -13.21
CA PRO A 246 -1.60 9.60 -13.49
C PRO A 246 -2.87 9.67 -12.64
N ILE A 247 -3.51 8.52 -12.34
CA ILE A 247 -4.69 8.45 -11.49
C ILE A 247 -4.34 8.82 -10.07
N ILE A 248 -3.25 8.25 -9.54
CA ILE A 248 -2.73 8.57 -8.20
C ILE A 248 -2.42 10.06 -8.09
N LYS A 249 -1.67 10.58 -9.05
CA LYS A 249 -1.27 11.99 -9.06
C LYS A 249 -2.48 12.92 -9.07
N HIS A 250 -3.45 12.65 -9.94
CA HIS A 250 -4.69 13.42 -10.00
C HIS A 250 -5.42 13.43 -8.64
N PHE A 251 -5.51 12.28 -7.97
CA PHE A 251 -6.14 12.17 -6.66
C PHE A 251 -5.37 12.94 -5.57
N LEU A 252 -4.05 12.83 -5.54
CA LEU A 252 -3.21 13.52 -4.54
C LEU A 252 -3.19 15.04 -4.71
N GLU A 253 -3.38 15.54 -5.94
CA GLU A 253 -3.38 16.97 -6.27
C GLU A 253 -4.76 17.64 -6.15
N LYS A 254 -5.84 16.88 -5.94
CA LYS A 254 -7.19 17.44 -5.73
C LYS A 254 -7.21 18.41 -4.55
N SER A 255 -7.92 19.53 -4.69
CA SER A 255 -8.28 20.36 -3.55
C SER A 255 -9.31 19.64 -2.67
N ASP A 256 -9.37 19.97 -1.38
CA ASP A 256 -10.36 19.38 -0.47
C ASP A 256 -11.82 19.65 -0.90
N LYS A 257 -12.04 20.64 -1.78
CA LYS A 257 -13.36 20.97 -2.35
C LYS A 257 -13.76 20.04 -3.50
N GLU A 258 -12.80 19.35 -4.11
CA GLU A 258 -13.00 18.43 -5.25
C GLU A 258 -13.09 16.97 -4.80
N LEU A 259 -13.00 16.72 -3.49
CA LEU A 259 -13.16 15.38 -2.94
C LEU A 259 -14.62 14.91 -3.11
N PRO A 260 -14.85 13.60 -3.28
CA PRO A 260 -16.15 13.09 -3.69
C PRO A 260 -17.27 13.54 -2.76
N ILE A 261 -18.34 14.03 -3.35
CA ILE A 261 -19.61 14.18 -2.66
C ILE A 261 -20.12 12.78 -2.38
N ALA A 262 -20.46 12.48 -1.14
CA ALA A 262 -21.05 11.19 -0.78
C ALA A 262 -22.21 10.85 -1.75
N ILE A 263 -22.25 9.62 -2.24
CA ILE A 263 -23.25 9.15 -3.24
C ILE A 263 -24.69 9.48 -2.79
N ALA A 264 -24.94 9.50 -1.48
CA ALA A 264 -26.23 9.91 -0.90
C ALA A 264 -26.66 11.34 -1.23
N ASN A 265 -25.75 12.20 -1.66
CA ASN A 265 -26.02 13.60 -2.00
C ASN A 265 -26.13 13.86 -3.51
N VAL A 266 -25.88 12.85 -4.34
CA VAL A 266 -26.16 12.91 -5.78
C VAL A 266 -27.61 12.53 -5.96
N GLY A 267 -28.51 13.50 -5.84
CA GLY A 267 -29.94 13.30 -6.06
C GLY A 267 -30.20 12.89 -7.51
N TYR A 268 -30.25 11.58 -7.79
CA TYR A 268 -30.90 11.09 -8.97
C TYR A 268 -32.42 11.17 -8.74
N HIS A 269 -33.07 12.18 -9.33
CA HIS A 269 -34.52 12.28 -9.37
C HIS A 269 -35.02 11.69 -10.72
N PRO A 270 -35.39 10.39 -10.76
CA PRO A 270 -35.98 9.82 -11.97
C PRO A 270 -37.36 10.47 -12.17
N GLY A 271 -37.47 11.46 -13.03
CA GLY A 271 -38.73 12.09 -13.38
C GLY A 271 -38.74 13.58 -13.66
N GLU A 272 -37.64 14.31 -13.45
CA GLU A 272 -37.61 15.76 -13.70
C GLU A 272 -37.19 16.19 -15.13
N ASN A 273 -37.08 15.24 -16.04
CA ASN A 273 -36.97 15.53 -17.48
C ASN A 273 -38.31 15.25 -18.18
N ARG A 274 -39.26 16.16 -18.01
CA ARG A 274 -40.38 16.34 -18.95
C ARG A 274 -40.49 17.81 -19.37
#